data_0bca03a1ce071e28b226b59f602e6800
#
_entry.id   0bca03a1ce071e28b226b59f602e6800
#
_cell.length_a   1.000
_cell.length_b   1.000
_cell.length_c   1.000
_cell.angle_alpha   90.00
_cell.angle_beta   90.00
_cell.angle_gamma   90.00
#
_symmetry.space_group_name_H-M   'P 1'
#
loop_
_entity.id
_entity.type
_entity.pdbx_description
1 polymer ?
#
loop_
_entity_poly.entity_id
_entity_poly.type
_entity_poly.pdbx_seq_one_letter_code
_entity_poly.pdbx_strand_id
1 'polypeptide(L)'
;DARLDIRNALAQLEDYILPRYRSLDAPLLAVVGGSTGAGKSTLVNGLVGHAVTRAGAIRPTTRQPILLHHPADGRWFEDQRVLPNLSRIRGTVQPGPLPASQAGPTPDAAAISSLVLVADPAVPQGIALLDAPDVDSISADNRKLAGQLLAAADLWLFVTTANRYADAVPWRLLLNAASRDILVAVVLDRVPAAAEAEVRADLQSMLGREGLGDAGLFVVPEAVLDGMGMLPPAAAEPLRLWLRELAADAAGRSDIARRTLNGTVRALGTRVEAVADAVGEQVHAADVLAADARNAYRDAVARILDATRDGALLRGEVLARWQDFVGTGEFFRAMEQNIGRFRDRVGAFFRGEPTPAVRVETAIETGLQAVIIDEAANAAEDTDQRWRSDPAGRQLLGTDDLSGTSDGFAENVAAEIRAWQGSLMELIRTEGQGKRTQARWLSFGINGLGAALMIVVFSMTAGLTGLEIGVAGGTAVVGQRLLEAVFGEDAVRRLAQTAREDLHARCQRLLEDEQQRFLARLDVSGGVPPAVLARHAADLRGLAASA
;
A
#
# COMPACT_ATOMS: atom_id res chain seq x y z
N ASP A 1 -9.28 6.13 0.13
CA ASP A 1 -9.97 6.53 -1.12
C ASP A 1 -9.41 5.82 -2.36
N ALA A 2 -8.09 5.74 -2.59
CA ALA A 2 -7.51 5.10 -3.78
C ALA A 2 -7.97 3.64 -4.01
N ARG A 3 -8.14 2.84 -2.95
CA ARG A 3 -8.66 1.46 -3.09
C ARG A 3 -10.11 1.40 -3.57
N LEU A 4 -10.91 2.39 -3.23
CA LEU A 4 -12.30 2.50 -3.70
C LEU A 4 -12.29 2.93 -5.17
N ASP A 5 -11.43 3.88 -5.54
CA ASP A 5 -11.29 4.36 -6.91
C ASP A 5 -10.81 3.26 -7.86
N ILE A 6 -9.86 2.43 -7.44
CA ILE A 6 -9.41 1.26 -8.20
C ILE A 6 -10.56 0.29 -8.46
N ARG A 7 -11.34 -0.06 -7.41
CA ARG A 7 -12.49 -0.97 -7.57
C ARG A 7 -13.55 -0.40 -8.49
N ASN A 8 -13.83 0.89 -8.37
CA ASN A 8 -14.81 1.57 -9.24
C ASN A 8 -14.31 1.65 -10.69
N ALA A 9 -13.00 1.89 -10.89
CA ALA A 9 -12.39 1.90 -12.21
C ALA A 9 -12.44 0.51 -12.88
N LEU A 10 -12.14 -0.54 -12.10
CA LEU A 10 -12.19 -1.92 -12.58
C LEU A 10 -13.63 -2.32 -12.96
N ALA A 11 -14.60 -2.05 -12.10
CA ALA A 11 -16.01 -2.31 -12.39
C ALA A 11 -16.47 -1.57 -13.66
N GLN A 12 -16.07 -0.31 -13.82
CA GLN A 12 -16.42 0.47 -15.03
C GLN A 12 -15.77 -0.09 -16.31
N LEU A 13 -14.54 -0.58 -16.19
CA LEU A 13 -13.85 -1.23 -17.32
C LEU A 13 -14.58 -2.51 -17.73
N GLU A 14 -14.96 -3.34 -16.78
CA GLU A 14 -15.61 -4.64 -17.01
C GLU A 14 -17.08 -4.51 -17.40
N ASP A 15 -17.84 -3.64 -16.75
CA ASP A 15 -19.29 -3.52 -16.93
C ASP A 15 -19.69 -2.65 -18.14
N TYR A 16 -18.83 -1.72 -18.56
CA TYR A 16 -19.15 -0.79 -19.62
C TYR A 16 -18.10 -0.72 -20.75
N ILE A 17 -16.84 -0.36 -20.43
CA ILE A 17 -15.86 -0.03 -21.47
C ILE A 17 -15.59 -1.21 -22.40
N LEU A 18 -15.21 -2.37 -21.84
CA LEU A 18 -14.90 -3.56 -22.64
C LEU A 18 -16.12 -4.12 -23.39
N PRO A 19 -17.31 -4.26 -22.77
CA PRO A 19 -18.51 -4.66 -23.49
C PRO A 19 -18.89 -3.69 -24.61
N ARG A 20 -18.86 -2.38 -24.35
CA ARG A 20 -19.26 -1.38 -25.33
C ARG A 20 -18.28 -1.27 -26.48
N TYR A 21 -16.99 -1.35 -26.21
CA TYR A 21 -15.96 -1.37 -27.26
C TYR A 21 -16.12 -2.54 -28.23
N ARG A 22 -16.58 -3.70 -27.74
CA ARG A 22 -16.83 -4.91 -28.55
C ARG A 22 -18.15 -4.87 -29.29
N SER A 23 -19.07 -3.98 -28.96
CA SER A 23 -20.46 -3.97 -29.43
C SER A 23 -21.00 -2.54 -29.51
N LEU A 24 -20.38 -1.73 -30.41
CA LEU A 24 -20.81 -0.33 -30.63
C LEU A 24 -22.20 -0.23 -31.26
N ASP A 25 -22.66 -1.29 -31.96
CA ASP A 25 -23.95 -1.42 -32.59
C ASP A 25 -25.06 -1.96 -31.66
N ALA A 26 -24.70 -2.30 -30.42
CA ALA A 26 -25.67 -2.72 -29.40
C ALA A 26 -26.65 -1.58 -29.08
N PRO A 27 -27.90 -1.91 -28.68
CA PRO A 27 -28.87 -0.91 -28.24
C PRO A 27 -28.29 0.02 -27.15
N LEU A 28 -28.70 1.28 -27.16
CA LEU A 28 -28.34 2.22 -26.10
C LEU A 28 -29.00 1.78 -24.79
N LEU A 29 -28.20 1.75 -23.72
CA LEU A 29 -28.71 1.47 -22.37
C LEU A 29 -29.15 2.80 -21.72
N ALA A 30 -30.46 3.03 -21.68
CA ALA A 30 -31.07 4.18 -21.00
C ALA A 30 -31.38 3.81 -19.55
N VAL A 31 -30.62 4.32 -18.60
CA VAL A 31 -30.82 4.05 -17.17
C VAL A 31 -31.72 5.13 -16.56
N VAL A 32 -32.83 4.70 -15.96
CA VAL A 32 -33.76 5.57 -15.22
C VAL A 32 -33.28 5.64 -13.78
N GLY A 33 -32.64 6.75 -13.43
CA GLY A 33 -32.05 7.01 -12.10
C GLY A 33 -32.72 8.20 -11.41
N GLY A 34 -32.56 8.28 -10.08
CA GLY A 34 -33.09 9.39 -9.29
C GLY A 34 -33.35 9.00 -7.85
N SER A 35 -33.76 9.98 -7.06
CA SER A 35 -34.01 9.82 -5.63
C SER A 35 -35.19 8.90 -5.31
N THR A 36 -35.21 8.44 -4.06
CA THR A 36 -36.34 7.66 -3.52
C THR A 36 -37.63 8.42 -3.66
N GLY A 37 -38.62 7.77 -4.28
CA GLY A 37 -39.96 8.35 -4.50
C GLY A 37 -39.99 9.46 -5.55
N ALA A 38 -38.98 9.60 -6.41
CA ALA A 38 -39.01 10.55 -7.52
C ALA A 38 -39.94 10.18 -8.67
N GLY A 39 -40.56 8.98 -8.66
CA GLY A 39 -41.50 8.54 -9.69
C GLY A 39 -40.90 7.67 -10.80
N LYS A 40 -39.67 7.15 -10.64
CA LYS A 40 -38.95 6.35 -11.65
C LYS A 40 -39.79 5.21 -12.24
N SER A 41 -40.26 4.31 -11.39
CA SER A 41 -41.03 3.15 -11.85
C SER A 41 -42.39 3.56 -12.46
N THR A 42 -43.00 4.63 -11.97
CA THR A 42 -44.24 5.20 -12.55
C THR A 42 -43.93 5.78 -13.95
N LEU A 43 -42.80 6.46 -14.12
CA LEU A 43 -42.38 6.97 -15.41
C LEU A 43 -42.10 5.84 -16.39
N VAL A 44 -41.37 4.77 -15.95
CA VAL A 44 -41.07 3.60 -16.80
C VAL A 44 -42.37 2.96 -17.28
N ASN A 45 -43.35 2.71 -16.38
CA ASN A 45 -44.66 2.22 -16.73
C ASN A 45 -45.39 3.15 -17.72
N GLY A 46 -45.30 4.48 -17.50
CA GLY A 46 -45.84 5.49 -18.41
C GLY A 46 -45.22 5.46 -19.82
N LEU A 47 -43.91 5.20 -19.91
CA LEU A 47 -43.21 5.10 -21.18
C LEU A 47 -43.60 3.88 -22.01
N VAL A 48 -43.82 2.73 -21.37
CA VAL A 48 -44.29 1.49 -22.06
C VAL A 48 -45.81 1.40 -22.18
N GLY A 49 -46.55 2.19 -21.41
CA GLY A 49 -48.02 2.27 -21.51
C GLY A 49 -48.78 1.22 -20.69
N HIS A 50 -48.11 0.41 -19.88
CA HIS A 50 -48.69 -0.57 -18.97
C HIS A 50 -47.77 -0.84 -17.78
N ALA A 51 -48.28 -1.48 -16.75
CA ALA A 51 -47.52 -1.76 -15.54
C ALA A 51 -46.54 -2.92 -15.74
N VAL A 52 -45.26 -2.62 -15.80
CA VAL A 52 -44.13 -3.60 -15.90
C VAL A 52 -43.26 -3.57 -14.65
N THR A 53 -43.24 -2.45 -13.95
CA THR A 53 -42.52 -2.27 -12.69
C THR A 53 -43.48 -1.94 -11.56
N ARG A 54 -43.13 -2.31 -10.32
CA ARG A 54 -44.02 -2.00 -9.18
C ARG A 54 -43.83 -0.54 -8.75
N ALA A 55 -44.84 0.27 -8.93
CA ALA A 55 -44.97 1.56 -8.30
C ALA A 55 -45.81 1.38 -7.01
N GLY A 56 -45.25 1.59 -5.81
CA GLY A 56 -45.97 1.36 -4.59
C GLY A 56 -45.63 2.33 -3.44
N ALA A 57 -46.62 2.51 -2.52
CA ALA A 57 -46.49 3.40 -1.35
C ALA A 57 -45.59 2.85 -0.23
N ILE A 58 -45.24 1.55 -0.27
CA ILE A 58 -44.41 0.90 0.75
C ILE A 58 -42.95 0.95 0.28
N ARG A 59 -42.10 1.68 0.97
CA ARG A 59 -40.68 1.91 0.64
C ARG A 59 -39.76 0.98 1.43
N PRO A 60 -38.62 0.53 0.83
CA PRO A 60 -38.15 0.67 -0.55
C PRO A 60 -38.80 -0.37 -1.47
N THR A 61 -39.32 0.08 -2.62
CA THR A 61 -40.14 -0.73 -3.53
C THR A 61 -39.34 -1.45 -4.61
N THR A 62 -38.24 -0.92 -5.06
CA THR A 62 -37.44 -1.48 -6.16
C THR A 62 -36.06 -1.94 -5.63
N ARG A 63 -35.88 -3.25 -5.47
CA ARG A 63 -34.62 -3.85 -5.01
C ARG A 63 -33.85 -4.51 -6.13
N GLN A 64 -34.53 -5.06 -7.14
CA GLN A 64 -33.94 -5.67 -8.32
C GLN A 64 -34.05 -4.73 -9.51
N PRO A 65 -32.97 -4.49 -10.27
CA PRO A 65 -33.03 -3.74 -11.52
C PRO A 65 -33.81 -4.53 -12.57
N ILE A 66 -34.68 -3.82 -13.33
CA ILE A 66 -35.50 -4.38 -14.40
C ILE A 66 -35.05 -3.74 -15.71
N LEU A 67 -34.61 -4.56 -16.65
CA LEU A 67 -34.22 -4.14 -18.00
C LEU A 67 -35.32 -4.54 -18.98
N LEU A 68 -35.93 -3.52 -19.56
CA LEU A 68 -36.95 -3.63 -20.61
C LEU A 68 -36.28 -3.43 -21.96
N HIS A 69 -36.53 -4.33 -22.89
CA HIS A 69 -35.97 -4.27 -24.24
C HIS A 69 -36.98 -4.69 -25.29
N HIS A 70 -36.79 -4.21 -26.51
CA HIS A 70 -37.60 -4.73 -27.65
C HIS A 70 -37.28 -6.23 -27.84
N PRO A 71 -38.28 -7.09 -28.18
CA PRO A 71 -38.03 -8.52 -28.39
C PRO A 71 -36.93 -8.83 -29.44
N ALA A 72 -36.80 -8.01 -30.50
CA ALA A 72 -35.74 -8.17 -31.49
C ALA A 72 -34.32 -7.91 -30.97
N ASP A 73 -34.17 -7.18 -29.83
CA ASP A 73 -32.90 -6.84 -29.19
C ASP A 73 -32.48 -7.83 -28.09
N GLY A 74 -33.29 -8.85 -27.81
CA GLY A 74 -33.07 -9.82 -26.75
C GLY A 74 -31.68 -10.45 -26.77
N ARG A 75 -31.15 -10.76 -27.94
CA ARG A 75 -29.79 -11.31 -28.13
C ARG A 75 -28.66 -10.51 -27.49
N TRP A 76 -28.86 -9.21 -27.28
CA TRP A 76 -27.85 -8.33 -26.67
C TRP A 76 -27.83 -8.42 -25.16
N PHE A 77 -28.92 -8.82 -24.53
CA PHE A 77 -29.12 -8.79 -23.09
C PHE A 77 -29.20 -10.17 -22.42
N GLU A 78 -29.50 -11.21 -23.21
CA GLU A 78 -29.65 -12.60 -22.72
C GLU A 78 -28.31 -13.22 -22.29
N ASP A 79 -27.22 -12.82 -22.95
CA ASP A 79 -25.88 -13.20 -22.54
C ASP A 79 -25.26 -12.13 -21.62
N GLN A 80 -24.00 -12.35 -21.21
CA GLN A 80 -23.29 -11.47 -20.29
C GLN A 80 -22.54 -10.33 -20.98
N ARG A 81 -22.95 -9.90 -22.19
CA ARG A 81 -22.30 -8.79 -22.91
C ARG A 81 -22.56 -7.42 -22.31
N VAL A 82 -23.70 -7.21 -21.69
CA VAL A 82 -24.07 -5.95 -21.01
C VAL A 82 -24.23 -6.25 -19.53
N LEU A 83 -23.57 -5.53 -18.65
CA LEU A 83 -23.57 -5.77 -17.21
C LEU A 83 -23.20 -7.22 -16.84
N PRO A 84 -21.99 -7.70 -17.18
CA PRO A 84 -21.61 -9.13 -17.08
C PRO A 84 -21.65 -9.67 -15.65
N ASN A 85 -21.50 -8.81 -14.65
CA ASN A 85 -21.47 -9.18 -13.25
C ASN A 85 -22.84 -9.40 -12.61
N LEU A 86 -23.93 -9.20 -13.36
CA LEU A 86 -25.29 -9.45 -12.88
C LEU A 86 -25.84 -10.73 -13.51
N SER A 87 -26.40 -11.63 -12.69
CA SER A 87 -27.12 -12.81 -13.15
C SER A 87 -28.41 -12.43 -13.89
N ARG A 88 -28.87 -13.25 -14.84
CA ARG A 88 -30.05 -12.98 -15.65
C ARG A 88 -31.25 -13.76 -15.13
N ILE A 89 -32.37 -13.04 -14.91
CA ILE A 89 -33.67 -13.64 -14.62
C ILE A 89 -34.62 -13.21 -15.73
N ARG A 90 -35.25 -14.14 -16.42
CA ARG A 90 -36.30 -13.82 -17.40
C ARG A 90 -37.59 -13.49 -16.66
N GLY A 91 -38.05 -12.25 -16.79
CA GLY A 91 -39.35 -11.79 -16.29
C GLY A 91 -40.42 -11.89 -17.39
N THR A 92 -41.65 -12.13 -16.97
CA THR A 92 -42.81 -12.04 -17.88
C THR A 92 -43.66 -10.86 -17.44
N VAL A 93 -44.19 -10.09 -18.39
CA VAL A 93 -45.22 -9.09 -18.13
C VAL A 93 -46.46 -9.83 -17.65
N GLN A 94 -46.80 -9.67 -16.36
CA GLN A 94 -48.10 -10.17 -15.85
C GLN A 94 -49.12 -9.00 -15.85
N PRO A 95 -50.11 -9.04 -16.73
CA PRO A 95 -51.19 -8.06 -16.68
C PRO A 95 -52.08 -8.32 -15.48
N GLY A 96 -52.06 -7.43 -14.50
CA GLY A 96 -52.98 -7.45 -13.38
C GLY A 96 -52.33 -7.03 -12.04
N PRO A 97 -53.17 -6.59 -11.06
CA PRO A 97 -52.66 -6.27 -9.73
C PRO A 97 -52.23 -7.57 -9.02
N LEU A 98 -50.95 -7.67 -8.69
CA LEU A 98 -50.42 -8.79 -7.91
C LEU A 98 -50.96 -8.72 -6.45
N PRO A 99 -51.48 -9.85 -5.90
CA PRO A 99 -52.01 -9.86 -4.54
C PRO A 99 -50.95 -9.48 -3.49
N ALA A 100 -51.36 -8.69 -2.51
CA ALA A 100 -50.49 -8.15 -1.43
C ALA A 100 -49.84 -9.21 -0.53
N SER A 101 -50.15 -10.50 -0.70
CA SER A 101 -49.77 -11.58 0.22
C SER A 101 -48.46 -12.30 -0.11
N GLN A 102 -47.68 -11.85 -1.10
CA GLN A 102 -46.36 -12.43 -1.39
C GLN A 102 -45.20 -11.48 -1.01
N ALA A 103 -45.29 -10.85 0.13
CA ALA A 103 -44.11 -10.37 0.83
C ALA A 103 -43.41 -11.58 1.48
N GLY A 104 -42.63 -12.31 0.73
CA GLY A 104 -41.77 -13.37 1.25
C GLY A 104 -40.65 -12.80 2.14
N PRO A 105 -39.96 -13.65 2.91
CA PRO A 105 -38.94 -13.26 3.87
C PRO A 105 -37.80 -12.49 3.21
N THR A 106 -37.08 -11.72 4.03
CA THR A 106 -35.85 -10.94 3.75
C THR A 106 -35.12 -11.30 2.46
N PRO A 107 -34.79 -10.32 1.59
CA PRO A 107 -34.15 -10.62 0.32
C PRO A 107 -32.77 -11.22 0.56
N ASP A 108 -32.57 -12.41 -0.02
CA ASP A 108 -31.27 -13.02 -0.20
C ASP A 108 -30.33 -12.04 -0.93
N ALA A 109 -29.05 -12.05 -0.55
CA ALA A 109 -27.98 -11.32 -1.25
C ALA A 109 -27.96 -11.63 -2.77
N ALA A 110 -28.49 -12.77 -3.19
CA ALA A 110 -28.72 -13.16 -4.57
C ALA A 110 -29.69 -12.24 -5.34
N ALA A 111 -30.63 -11.58 -4.67
CA ALA A 111 -31.58 -10.66 -5.30
C ALA A 111 -30.93 -9.35 -5.79
N ILE A 112 -29.88 -8.90 -5.12
CA ILE A 112 -29.16 -7.65 -5.42
C ILE A 112 -28.18 -7.84 -6.59
N SER A 113 -27.76 -9.08 -6.88
CA SER A 113 -26.82 -9.43 -7.94
C SER A 113 -27.50 -9.92 -9.23
N SER A 114 -28.82 -9.73 -9.39
CA SER A 114 -29.58 -10.20 -10.53
C SER A 114 -30.27 -9.08 -11.29
N LEU A 115 -30.33 -9.20 -12.62
CA LEU A 115 -30.98 -8.32 -13.55
C LEU A 115 -32.21 -9.04 -14.13
N VAL A 116 -33.39 -8.47 -13.97
CA VAL A 116 -34.62 -9.00 -14.55
C VAL A 116 -34.77 -8.50 -15.97
N LEU A 117 -34.79 -9.41 -16.96
CA LEU A 117 -34.99 -9.08 -18.36
C LEU A 117 -36.47 -9.22 -18.73
N VAL A 118 -37.04 -8.17 -19.30
CA VAL A 118 -38.43 -8.15 -19.79
C VAL A 118 -38.45 -7.72 -21.23
N ALA A 119 -38.85 -8.64 -22.11
CA ALA A 119 -39.07 -8.34 -23.52
C ALA A 119 -40.43 -7.68 -23.69
N ASP A 120 -40.45 -6.46 -24.23
CA ASP A 120 -41.67 -5.67 -24.40
C ASP A 120 -41.67 -4.94 -25.76
N PRO A 121 -42.66 -5.17 -26.65
CA PRO A 121 -42.74 -4.53 -27.93
C PRO A 121 -43.05 -3.02 -27.89
N ALA A 122 -43.47 -2.49 -26.71
CA ALA A 122 -43.66 -1.05 -26.55
C ALA A 122 -42.33 -0.29 -26.38
N VAL A 123 -41.25 -0.99 -26.01
CA VAL A 123 -39.90 -0.40 -25.99
C VAL A 123 -39.39 -0.28 -27.43
N PRO A 124 -38.93 0.89 -27.90
CA PRO A 124 -38.45 1.04 -29.26
C PRO A 124 -37.17 0.22 -29.48
N GLN A 125 -37.04 -0.40 -30.66
CA GLN A 125 -35.85 -1.17 -31.03
C GLN A 125 -34.61 -0.26 -31.08
N GLY A 126 -33.50 -0.70 -30.52
CA GLY A 126 -32.23 0.03 -30.46
C GLY A 126 -32.04 0.83 -29.15
N ILE A 127 -32.98 0.78 -28.24
CA ILE A 127 -32.87 1.30 -26.89
C ILE A 127 -33.36 0.26 -25.90
N ALA A 128 -32.71 0.15 -24.73
CA ALA A 128 -33.19 -0.59 -23.60
C ALA A 128 -33.40 0.35 -22.41
N LEU A 129 -34.48 0.17 -21.66
CA LEU A 129 -34.80 0.95 -20.47
C LEU A 129 -34.49 0.14 -19.22
N LEU A 130 -33.64 0.69 -18.35
CA LEU A 130 -33.25 0.06 -17.09
C LEU A 130 -33.81 0.85 -15.90
N ASP A 131 -34.78 0.27 -15.19
CA ASP A 131 -35.28 0.83 -13.93
C ASP A 131 -34.29 0.50 -12.82
N ALA A 132 -33.53 1.51 -12.37
CA ALA A 132 -32.48 1.37 -11.37
C ALA A 132 -33.01 1.60 -9.94
N PRO A 133 -32.41 0.95 -8.94
CA PRO A 133 -32.68 1.25 -7.52
C PRO A 133 -32.41 2.73 -7.18
N ASP A 134 -32.94 3.16 -6.05
CA ASP A 134 -32.81 4.53 -5.57
C ASP A 134 -31.33 4.88 -5.26
N VAL A 135 -30.85 6.01 -5.78
CA VAL A 135 -29.47 6.48 -5.59
C VAL A 135 -29.21 7.01 -4.17
N ASP A 136 -30.25 7.42 -3.46
CA ASP A 136 -30.23 7.90 -2.07
C ASP A 136 -30.82 6.86 -1.09
N SER A 137 -30.88 5.59 -1.50
CA SER A 137 -31.38 4.50 -0.65
C SER A 137 -30.64 4.42 0.69
N ILE A 138 -31.33 4.06 1.75
CA ILE A 138 -30.74 3.77 3.07
C ILE A 138 -29.77 2.58 2.99
N SER A 139 -30.07 1.59 2.13
CA SER A 139 -29.22 0.44 1.88
C SER A 139 -27.96 0.85 1.11
N ALA A 140 -26.78 0.54 1.69
CA ALA A 140 -25.49 0.76 1.03
C ALA A 140 -25.36 -0.04 -0.26
N ASP A 141 -25.87 -1.27 -0.28
CA ASP A 141 -25.82 -2.16 -1.45
C ASP A 141 -26.68 -1.63 -2.60
N ASN A 142 -27.88 -1.10 -2.32
CA ASN A 142 -28.71 -0.47 -3.34
C ASN A 142 -28.05 0.78 -3.93
N ARG A 143 -27.41 1.62 -3.11
CA ARG A 143 -26.65 2.79 -3.61
C ARG A 143 -25.49 2.36 -4.49
N LYS A 144 -24.76 1.31 -4.08
CA LYS A 144 -23.66 0.75 -4.85
C LYS A 144 -24.14 0.22 -6.20
N LEU A 145 -25.21 -0.57 -6.20
CA LEU A 145 -25.81 -1.12 -7.41
C LEU A 145 -26.31 0.00 -8.33
N ALA A 146 -27.05 0.98 -7.81
CA ALA A 146 -27.51 2.14 -8.59
C ALA A 146 -26.32 2.87 -9.23
N GLY A 147 -25.23 3.11 -8.48
CA GLY A 147 -24.01 3.70 -9.02
C GLY A 147 -23.37 2.87 -10.13
N GLN A 148 -23.33 1.54 -9.99
CA GLN A 148 -22.81 0.61 -11.01
C GLN A 148 -23.66 0.64 -12.27
N LEU A 149 -24.99 0.60 -12.15
CA LEU A 149 -25.90 0.66 -13.30
C LEU A 149 -25.80 1.99 -14.06
N LEU A 150 -25.74 3.09 -13.32
CA LEU A 150 -25.52 4.42 -13.89
C LEU A 150 -24.14 4.53 -14.57
N ALA A 151 -23.12 3.86 -14.03
CA ALA A 151 -21.79 3.81 -14.63
C ALA A 151 -21.77 3.07 -15.98
N ALA A 152 -22.72 2.16 -16.23
CA ALA A 152 -22.87 1.39 -17.46
C ALA A 152 -23.84 2.02 -18.47
N ALA A 153 -24.41 3.20 -18.16
CA ALA A 153 -25.41 3.86 -19.01
C ALA A 153 -24.77 4.58 -20.22
N ASP A 154 -25.43 4.50 -21.36
CA ASP A 154 -25.18 5.36 -22.52
C ASP A 154 -26.02 6.65 -22.45
N LEU A 155 -27.20 6.53 -21.82
CA LEU A 155 -28.18 7.59 -21.61
C LEU A 155 -28.70 7.55 -20.18
N TRP A 156 -28.74 8.68 -19.50
CA TRP A 156 -29.38 8.83 -18.21
C TRP A 156 -30.72 9.55 -18.34
N LEU A 157 -31.78 8.88 -17.94
CA LEU A 157 -33.07 9.49 -17.65
C LEU A 157 -33.10 9.83 -16.17
N PHE A 158 -32.69 11.06 -15.85
CA PHE A 158 -32.58 11.48 -14.46
C PHE A 158 -33.90 12.03 -13.94
N VAL A 159 -34.57 11.28 -13.07
CA VAL A 159 -35.90 11.65 -12.54
C VAL A 159 -35.77 12.34 -11.21
N THR A 160 -36.31 13.55 -11.13
CA THR A 160 -36.37 14.36 -9.91
C THR A 160 -37.75 15.02 -9.79
N THR A 161 -38.01 15.74 -8.69
CA THR A 161 -39.27 16.44 -8.47
C THR A 161 -39.04 17.92 -8.24
N ALA A 162 -40.06 18.73 -8.38
CA ALA A 162 -40.01 20.17 -8.14
C ALA A 162 -39.45 20.56 -6.76
N ASN A 163 -39.56 19.66 -5.76
CA ASN A 163 -39.07 19.89 -4.40
C ASN A 163 -37.66 19.34 -4.12
N ARG A 164 -37.06 18.56 -5.04
CA ARG A 164 -35.80 17.82 -4.80
C ARG A 164 -34.78 17.95 -5.92
N TYR A 165 -35.02 18.77 -6.96
CA TYR A 165 -34.12 18.87 -8.10
C TYR A 165 -32.73 19.43 -7.73
N ALA A 166 -32.62 20.18 -6.63
CA ALA A 166 -31.37 20.76 -6.13
C ALA A 166 -30.68 19.92 -5.05
N ASP A 167 -31.16 18.68 -4.76
CA ASP A 167 -30.54 17.80 -3.76
C ASP A 167 -29.09 17.44 -4.14
N ALA A 168 -28.16 17.54 -3.18
CA ALA A 168 -26.73 17.40 -3.41
C ALA A 168 -26.30 16.00 -3.90
N VAL A 169 -26.97 14.93 -3.50
CA VAL A 169 -26.60 13.56 -3.92
C VAL A 169 -26.91 13.34 -5.39
N PRO A 170 -28.14 13.60 -5.86
CA PRO A 170 -28.48 13.55 -7.28
C PRO A 170 -27.57 14.46 -8.13
N TRP A 171 -27.28 15.65 -7.65
CA TRP A 171 -26.47 16.61 -8.37
C TRP A 171 -25.04 16.13 -8.64
N ARG A 172 -24.41 15.49 -7.66
CA ARG A 172 -23.07 14.88 -7.85
C ARG A 172 -23.07 13.80 -8.94
N LEU A 173 -24.15 13.05 -9.09
CA LEU A 173 -24.26 12.04 -10.13
C LEU A 173 -24.39 12.67 -11.51
N LEU A 174 -25.13 13.78 -11.64
CA LEU A 174 -25.22 14.56 -12.88
C LEU A 174 -23.84 15.11 -13.30
N LEU A 175 -23.05 15.65 -12.37
CA LEU A 175 -21.69 16.10 -12.63
C LEU A 175 -20.77 14.96 -13.09
N ASN A 176 -20.93 13.76 -12.50
CA ASN A 176 -20.20 12.58 -12.95
C ASN A 176 -20.59 12.16 -14.38
N ALA A 177 -21.87 12.30 -14.75
CA ALA A 177 -22.32 12.04 -16.11
C ALA A 177 -21.72 13.06 -17.10
N ALA A 178 -21.72 14.33 -16.72
CA ALA A 178 -21.11 15.40 -17.53
C ALA A 178 -19.61 15.14 -17.81
N SER A 179 -18.88 14.72 -16.80
CA SER A 179 -17.43 14.40 -16.93
C SER A 179 -17.13 13.23 -17.88
N ARG A 180 -18.13 12.43 -18.21
CA ARG A 180 -18.05 11.25 -19.07
C ARG A 180 -18.72 11.44 -20.44
N ASP A 181 -19.17 12.64 -20.76
CA ASP A 181 -19.93 12.93 -22.00
C ASP A 181 -21.18 12.05 -22.19
N ILE A 182 -21.83 11.60 -21.10
CA ILE A 182 -23.04 10.80 -21.16
C ILE A 182 -24.20 11.70 -21.59
N LEU A 183 -25.04 11.20 -22.50
CA LEU A 183 -26.28 11.87 -22.85
C LEU A 183 -27.23 11.85 -21.64
N VAL A 184 -27.65 13.03 -21.18
CA VAL A 184 -28.54 13.20 -20.02
C VAL A 184 -29.87 13.79 -20.47
N ALA A 185 -30.96 13.17 -20.04
CA ALA A 185 -32.29 13.78 -20.06
C ALA A 185 -32.80 13.90 -18.62
N VAL A 186 -33.12 15.11 -18.20
CA VAL A 186 -33.67 15.38 -16.89
C VAL A 186 -35.19 15.37 -16.97
N VAL A 187 -35.83 14.55 -16.15
CA VAL A 187 -37.28 14.44 -16.05
C VAL A 187 -37.72 15.04 -14.73
N LEU A 188 -38.36 16.18 -14.81
CA LEU A 188 -38.93 16.89 -13.66
C LEU A 188 -40.36 16.39 -13.45
N ASP A 189 -40.53 15.48 -12.50
CA ASP A 189 -41.83 14.83 -12.22
C ASP A 189 -42.66 15.58 -11.16
N ARG A 190 -43.99 15.45 -11.24
CA ARG A 190 -44.96 16.04 -10.32
C ARG A 190 -44.81 17.54 -10.16
N VAL A 191 -44.75 18.25 -11.29
CA VAL A 191 -44.64 19.70 -11.31
C VAL A 191 -46.04 20.31 -11.25
N PRO A 192 -46.35 21.11 -10.20
CA PRO A 192 -47.60 21.89 -10.20
C PRO A 192 -47.59 22.86 -11.37
N ALA A 193 -48.71 22.97 -12.09
CA ALA A 193 -48.83 23.84 -13.27
C ALA A 193 -48.43 25.32 -13.00
N ALA A 194 -48.73 25.82 -11.81
CA ALA A 194 -48.41 27.18 -11.39
C ALA A 194 -46.88 27.43 -11.20
N ALA A 195 -46.08 26.39 -10.92
CA ALA A 195 -44.64 26.49 -10.64
C ALA A 195 -43.79 26.05 -11.85
N GLU A 196 -44.36 25.52 -12.92
CA GLU A 196 -43.63 24.92 -14.03
C GLU A 196 -42.60 25.85 -14.65
N ALA A 197 -43.03 27.08 -15.00
CA ALA A 197 -42.13 28.02 -15.67
C ALA A 197 -40.93 28.44 -14.81
N GLU A 198 -41.15 28.67 -13.52
CA GLU A 198 -40.13 29.07 -12.58
C GLU A 198 -39.11 27.94 -12.31
N VAL A 199 -39.60 26.74 -11.96
CA VAL A 199 -38.75 25.58 -11.65
C VAL A 199 -37.97 25.12 -12.90
N ARG A 200 -38.59 25.18 -14.08
CA ARG A 200 -37.92 24.86 -15.34
C ARG A 200 -36.77 25.86 -15.60
N ALA A 201 -37.00 27.18 -15.46
CA ALA A 201 -35.98 28.21 -15.71
C ALA A 201 -34.81 28.10 -14.72
N ASP A 202 -35.11 27.87 -13.44
CA ASP A 202 -34.07 27.68 -12.42
C ASP A 202 -33.23 26.45 -12.68
N LEU A 203 -33.84 25.30 -12.93
CA LEU A 203 -33.13 24.07 -13.25
C LEU A 203 -32.30 24.19 -14.54
N GLN A 204 -32.81 24.83 -15.57
CA GLN A 204 -32.03 25.11 -16.81
C GLN A 204 -30.80 25.98 -16.50
N SER A 205 -30.94 27.01 -15.67
CA SER A 205 -29.83 27.86 -15.23
C SER A 205 -28.79 27.06 -14.44
N MET A 206 -29.22 26.17 -13.55
CA MET A 206 -28.32 25.28 -12.79
C MET A 206 -27.56 24.32 -13.73
N LEU A 207 -28.25 23.66 -14.64
CA LEU A 207 -27.66 22.74 -15.62
C LEU A 207 -26.66 23.47 -16.52
N GLY A 208 -26.98 24.69 -16.96
CA GLY A 208 -26.07 25.49 -17.80
C GLY A 208 -24.77 25.88 -17.08
N ARG A 209 -24.83 26.17 -15.79
CA ARG A 209 -23.62 26.49 -14.97
C ARG A 209 -22.68 25.31 -14.82
N GLU A 210 -23.20 24.11 -14.86
CA GLU A 210 -22.44 22.87 -14.68
C GLU A 210 -22.08 22.16 -16.00
N GLY A 211 -22.24 22.84 -17.13
CA GLY A 211 -21.89 22.27 -18.45
C GLY A 211 -22.88 21.25 -19.00
N LEU A 212 -24.08 21.18 -18.43
CA LEU A 212 -25.19 20.33 -18.85
C LEU A 212 -26.31 21.11 -19.54
N GLY A 213 -26.00 22.27 -20.11
CA GLY A 213 -27.00 23.14 -20.76
C GLY A 213 -27.74 22.49 -21.93
N ASP A 214 -27.11 21.52 -22.59
CA ASP A 214 -27.69 20.77 -23.72
C ASP A 214 -28.52 19.54 -23.27
N ALA A 215 -28.61 19.28 -21.97
CA ALA A 215 -29.41 18.18 -21.44
C ALA A 215 -30.90 18.35 -21.77
N GLY A 216 -31.54 17.31 -22.30
CA GLY A 216 -32.97 17.31 -22.54
C GLY A 216 -33.73 17.52 -21.23
N LEU A 217 -34.63 18.53 -21.16
CA LEU A 217 -35.45 18.78 -19.99
C LEU A 217 -36.91 18.48 -20.29
N PHE A 218 -37.46 17.46 -19.66
CA PHE A 218 -38.85 17.02 -19.80
C PHE A 218 -39.60 17.27 -18.50
N VAL A 219 -40.82 17.81 -18.61
CA VAL A 219 -41.69 18.06 -17.45
C VAL A 219 -42.85 17.09 -17.52
N VAL A 220 -43.06 16.37 -16.41
CA VAL A 220 -44.24 15.56 -16.15
C VAL A 220 -45.13 16.32 -15.15
N PRO A 221 -46.29 16.82 -15.55
CA PRO A 221 -47.16 17.58 -14.67
C PRO A 221 -47.70 16.71 -13.53
N GLU A 222 -48.00 17.35 -12.43
CA GLU A 222 -48.73 16.67 -11.36
C GLU A 222 -50.09 16.19 -11.87
N ALA A 223 -50.32 14.88 -11.82
CA ALA A 223 -51.52 14.26 -12.36
C ALA A 223 -52.04 13.17 -11.40
N VAL A 224 -53.33 12.95 -11.44
CA VAL A 224 -53.97 11.83 -10.75
C VAL A 224 -53.64 10.55 -11.54
N LEU A 225 -53.03 9.60 -10.86
CA LEU A 225 -52.81 8.27 -11.42
C LEU A 225 -54.13 7.51 -11.54
N ASP A 226 -54.20 6.67 -12.56
CA ASP A 226 -55.37 5.78 -12.71
C ASP A 226 -55.45 4.69 -11.61
N GLY A 227 -56.46 3.83 -11.64
CA GLY A 227 -56.67 2.75 -10.67
C GLY A 227 -55.53 1.70 -10.67
N MET A 228 -54.66 1.70 -11.67
CA MET A 228 -53.48 0.84 -11.77
C MET A 228 -52.14 1.58 -11.45
N GLY A 229 -52.22 2.83 -11.03
CA GLY A 229 -51.05 3.65 -10.72
C GLY A 229 -50.31 4.19 -11.95
N MET A 230 -51.00 4.30 -13.11
CA MET A 230 -50.41 4.76 -14.36
C MET A 230 -50.56 6.26 -14.53
N LEU A 231 -49.56 6.88 -15.16
CA LEU A 231 -49.61 8.26 -15.63
C LEU A 231 -50.61 8.37 -16.81
N PRO A 232 -51.31 9.52 -16.94
CA PRO A 232 -52.01 9.82 -18.18
C PRO A 232 -51.07 9.72 -19.38
N PRO A 233 -51.49 9.10 -20.50
CA PRO A 233 -50.58 8.90 -21.66
C PRO A 233 -49.93 10.17 -22.17
N ALA A 234 -50.63 11.30 -22.15
CA ALA A 234 -50.11 12.60 -22.58
C ALA A 234 -48.98 13.13 -21.70
N ALA A 235 -48.89 12.72 -20.42
CA ALA A 235 -47.89 13.22 -19.49
C ALA A 235 -46.47 12.70 -19.83
N ALA A 236 -46.35 11.48 -20.34
CA ALA A 236 -45.04 10.89 -20.74
C ALA A 236 -44.78 10.99 -22.26
N GLU A 237 -45.72 11.51 -23.05
CA GLU A 237 -45.62 11.52 -24.50
C GLU A 237 -44.44 12.32 -25.05
N PRO A 238 -44.04 13.50 -24.56
CA PRO A 238 -42.88 14.21 -25.06
C PRO A 238 -41.58 13.40 -24.91
N LEU A 239 -41.37 12.75 -23.77
CA LEU A 239 -40.21 11.88 -23.52
C LEU A 239 -40.27 10.61 -24.39
N ARG A 240 -41.47 10.02 -24.58
CA ARG A 240 -41.68 8.85 -25.41
C ARG A 240 -41.37 9.12 -26.88
N LEU A 241 -41.79 10.27 -27.43
CA LEU A 241 -41.48 10.69 -28.78
C LEU A 241 -39.98 10.88 -28.95
N TRP A 242 -39.34 11.58 -28.05
CA TRP A 242 -37.90 11.78 -28.09
C TRP A 242 -37.11 10.45 -28.05
N LEU A 243 -37.50 9.49 -27.21
CA LEU A 243 -36.87 8.17 -27.18
C LEU A 243 -37.10 7.39 -28.50
N ARG A 244 -38.28 7.53 -29.12
CA ARG A 244 -38.54 6.91 -30.43
C ARG A 244 -37.72 7.52 -31.57
N GLU A 245 -37.59 8.84 -31.60
CA GLU A 245 -36.74 9.56 -32.53
C GLU A 245 -35.29 9.11 -32.40
N LEU A 246 -34.78 9.08 -31.16
CA LEU A 246 -33.45 8.60 -30.85
C LEU A 246 -33.27 7.12 -31.26
N ALA A 247 -34.25 6.27 -31.04
CA ALA A 247 -34.23 4.87 -31.41
C ALA A 247 -34.24 4.67 -32.92
N ALA A 248 -34.91 5.52 -33.70
CA ALA A 248 -34.97 5.45 -35.15
C ALA A 248 -33.65 5.85 -35.85
N ASP A 249 -32.85 6.71 -35.20
CA ASP A 249 -31.56 7.18 -35.74
C ASP A 249 -30.42 6.25 -35.39
N ALA A 250 -30.09 5.28 -36.21
CA ALA A 250 -29.00 4.34 -36.01
C ALA A 250 -27.61 5.01 -35.97
N ALA A 251 -27.39 6.05 -36.79
CA ALA A 251 -26.14 6.78 -36.82
C ALA A 251 -25.96 7.62 -35.56
N GLY A 252 -26.99 8.36 -35.15
CA GLY A 252 -26.99 9.12 -33.90
C GLY A 252 -26.76 8.24 -32.66
N ARG A 253 -27.37 7.04 -32.60
CA ARG A 253 -27.10 6.08 -31.53
C ARG A 253 -25.63 5.64 -31.48
N SER A 254 -25.04 5.35 -32.64
CA SER A 254 -23.62 4.96 -32.71
C SER A 254 -22.70 6.12 -32.26
N ASP A 255 -23.03 7.35 -32.62
CA ASP A 255 -22.25 8.53 -32.23
C ASP A 255 -22.37 8.81 -30.71
N ILE A 256 -23.57 8.64 -30.16
CA ILE A 256 -23.76 8.74 -28.70
C ILE A 256 -22.93 7.67 -27.98
N ALA A 257 -22.99 6.42 -28.45
CA ALA A 257 -22.23 5.32 -27.86
C ALA A 257 -20.71 5.58 -27.91
N ARG A 258 -20.18 6.08 -29.05
CA ARG A 258 -18.77 6.45 -29.18
C ARG A 258 -18.40 7.60 -28.27
N ARG A 259 -19.18 8.67 -28.27
CA ARG A 259 -18.90 9.84 -27.43
C ARG A 259 -18.86 9.46 -25.95
N THR A 260 -19.84 8.71 -25.47
CA THR A 260 -19.89 8.21 -24.09
C THR A 260 -18.74 7.26 -23.79
N LEU A 261 -18.38 6.37 -24.70
CA LEU A 261 -17.22 5.48 -24.54
C LEU A 261 -15.93 6.27 -24.44
N ASN A 262 -15.68 7.23 -25.32
CA ASN A 262 -14.48 8.06 -25.32
C ASN A 262 -14.39 8.94 -24.07
N GLY A 263 -15.49 9.55 -23.63
CA GLY A 263 -15.57 10.30 -22.39
C GLY A 263 -15.28 9.43 -21.17
N THR A 264 -15.80 8.21 -21.18
CA THR A 264 -15.59 7.23 -20.11
C THR A 264 -14.14 6.74 -20.06
N VAL A 265 -13.50 6.46 -21.22
CA VAL A 265 -12.08 6.07 -21.30
C VAL A 265 -11.18 7.23 -20.84
N ARG A 266 -11.51 8.47 -21.22
CA ARG A 266 -10.79 9.66 -20.73
C ARG A 266 -10.86 9.82 -19.23
N ALA A 267 -12.06 9.68 -18.66
CA ALA A 267 -12.28 9.72 -17.22
C ALA A 267 -11.53 8.58 -16.48
N LEU A 268 -11.47 7.37 -17.08
CA LEU A 268 -10.66 6.27 -16.56
C LEU A 268 -9.17 6.64 -16.57
N GLY A 269 -8.66 7.23 -17.64
CA GLY A 269 -7.27 7.71 -17.71
C GLY A 269 -6.91 8.67 -16.57
N THR A 270 -7.79 9.64 -16.27
CA THR A 270 -7.60 10.57 -15.14
C THR A 270 -7.57 9.84 -13.78
N ARG A 271 -8.43 8.83 -13.60
CA ARG A 271 -8.41 8.04 -12.36
C ARG A 271 -7.14 7.19 -12.23
N VAL A 272 -6.69 6.57 -13.31
CA VAL A 272 -5.43 5.79 -13.32
C VAL A 272 -4.24 6.68 -13.01
N GLU A 273 -4.24 7.93 -13.49
CA GLU A 273 -3.21 8.93 -13.15
C GLU A 273 -3.22 9.27 -11.65
N ALA A 274 -4.38 9.54 -11.08
CA ALA A 274 -4.49 9.80 -9.63
C ALA A 274 -4.03 8.59 -8.79
N VAL A 275 -4.28 7.36 -9.27
CA VAL A 275 -3.74 6.15 -8.63
C VAL A 275 -2.22 6.08 -8.78
N ALA A 276 -1.67 6.43 -9.95
CA ALA A 276 -0.22 6.45 -10.17
C ALA A 276 0.47 7.44 -9.21
N ASP A 277 -0.10 8.63 -9.04
CA ASP A 277 0.39 9.65 -8.11
C ASP A 277 0.35 9.15 -6.66
N ALA A 278 -0.76 8.56 -6.22
CA ALA A 278 -0.90 8.01 -4.89
C ALA A 278 0.08 6.85 -4.60
N VAL A 279 0.31 5.98 -5.59
CA VAL A 279 1.34 4.91 -5.48
C VAL A 279 2.73 5.53 -5.44
N GLY A 280 2.98 6.57 -6.24
CA GLY A 280 4.25 7.33 -6.21
C GLY A 280 4.54 7.94 -4.84
N GLU A 281 3.56 8.56 -4.21
CA GLU A 281 3.68 9.08 -2.84
C GLU A 281 3.98 7.97 -1.82
N GLN A 282 3.33 6.81 -1.95
CA GLN A 282 3.61 5.66 -1.06
C GLN A 282 5.03 5.13 -1.22
N VAL A 283 5.51 4.99 -2.46
CA VAL A 283 6.89 4.54 -2.75
C VAL A 283 7.88 5.54 -2.18
N HIS A 284 7.66 6.84 -2.41
CA HIS A 284 8.53 7.89 -1.88
C HIS A 284 8.58 7.88 -0.34
N ALA A 285 7.43 7.76 0.33
CA ALA A 285 7.39 7.65 1.78
C ALA A 285 8.14 6.41 2.28
N ALA A 286 7.98 5.26 1.61
CA ALA A 286 8.71 4.04 1.95
C ALA A 286 10.23 4.20 1.78
N ASP A 287 10.67 4.88 0.71
CA ASP A 287 12.10 5.16 0.47
C ASP A 287 12.69 6.07 1.55
N VAL A 288 11.96 7.09 1.98
CA VAL A 288 12.38 7.99 3.08
C VAL A 288 12.52 7.20 4.38
N LEU A 289 11.52 6.41 4.75
CA LEU A 289 11.55 5.59 5.95
C LEU A 289 12.67 4.53 5.90
N ALA A 290 12.90 3.92 4.73
CA ALA A 290 14.03 3.01 4.53
C ALA A 290 15.38 3.70 4.70
N ALA A 291 15.51 4.93 4.19
CA ALA A 291 16.73 5.72 4.32
C ALA A 291 17.00 6.09 5.78
N ASP A 292 15.98 6.46 6.54
CA ASP A 292 16.09 6.75 7.97
C ASP A 292 16.64 5.54 8.74
N ALA A 293 16.05 4.36 8.54
CA ALA A 293 16.54 3.13 9.16
C ALA A 293 17.99 2.83 8.74
N ARG A 294 18.29 2.85 7.43
CA ARG A 294 19.64 2.57 6.93
C ARG A 294 20.67 3.54 7.48
N ASN A 295 20.34 4.82 7.59
CA ASN A 295 21.25 5.83 8.11
C ASN A 295 21.51 5.62 9.60
N ALA A 296 20.47 5.41 10.42
CA ALA A 296 20.61 5.20 11.86
C ALA A 296 21.52 4.00 12.17
N TYR A 297 21.30 2.87 11.52
CA TYR A 297 22.09 1.65 11.73
C TYR A 297 23.51 1.75 11.15
N ARG A 298 23.68 2.40 10.00
CA ARG A 298 25.02 2.68 9.45
C ARG A 298 25.84 3.57 10.41
N ASP A 299 25.22 4.60 10.96
CA ASP A 299 25.87 5.52 11.88
C ASP A 299 26.19 4.81 13.21
N ALA A 300 25.35 3.87 13.66
CA ALA A 300 25.64 3.01 14.81
C ALA A 300 26.86 2.11 14.56
N VAL A 301 26.99 1.48 13.37
CA VAL A 301 28.20 0.74 13.00
C VAL A 301 29.43 1.63 13.07
N ALA A 302 29.35 2.86 12.54
CA ALA A 302 30.45 3.80 12.60
C ALA A 302 30.86 4.14 14.04
N ARG A 303 29.88 4.38 14.93
CA ARG A 303 30.15 4.66 16.37
C ARG A 303 30.75 3.45 17.08
N ILE A 304 30.29 2.23 16.81
CA ILE A 304 30.91 1.01 17.34
C ILE A 304 32.39 0.94 16.92
N LEU A 305 32.68 1.20 15.66
CA LEU A 305 34.07 1.17 15.15
C LEU A 305 34.92 2.26 15.79
N ASP A 306 34.40 3.45 15.99
CA ASP A 306 35.13 4.54 16.64
C ASP A 306 35.37 4.22 18.11
N ALA A 307 34.40 3.67 18.84
CA ALA A 307 34.58 3.21 20.21
C ALA A 307 35.63 2.08 20.32
N THR A 308 35.79 1.27 19.27
CA THR A 308 36.86 0.26 19.23
C THR A 308 38.24 0.86 18.91
N ARG A 309 38.30 2.05 18.30
CA ARG A 309 39.56 2.70 17.87
C ARG A 309 40.15 3.62 18.92
N ASP A 310 39.35 4.32 19.71
CA ASP A 310 39.82 5.34 20.66
C ASP A 310 40.42 4.77 21.95
N GLY A 311 40.50 3.44 22.05
CA GLY A 311 40.99 2.76 23.23
C GLY A 311 40.05 2.84 24.46
N ALA A 312 38.82 3.32 24.28
CA ALA A 312 37.82 3.40 25.35
C ALA A 312 37.55 2.04 25.99
N LEU A 313 37.47 0.99 25.16
CA LEU A 313 37.28 -0.40 25.59
C LEU A 313 38.45 -0.95 26.40
N LEU A 314 39.64 -0.34 26.35
CA LEU A 314 40.81 -0.75 27.08
C LEU A 314 40.96 -0.04 28.45
N ARG A 315 40.02 0.85 28.81
CA ARG A 315 40.05 1.59 30.08
C ARG A 315 39.40 0.78 31.22
N GLY A 316 39.67 1.19 32.47
CA GLY A 316 39.04 0.60 33.63
C GLY A 316 39.45 -0.85 33.87
N GLU A 317 38.48 -1.77 33.90
CA GLU A 317 38.67 -3.16 34.27
C GLU A 317 39.61 -3.93 33.32
N VAL A 318 39.50 -3.68 32.01
CA VAL A 318 40.41 -4.31 31.02
C VAL A 318 41.85 -3.93 31.28
N LEU A 319 42.10 -2.65 31.54
CA LEU A 319 43.46 -2.15 31.86
C LEU A 319 44.00 -2.77 33.15
N ALA A 320 43.19 -2.82 34.17
CA ALA A 320 43.57 -3.41 35.45
C ALA A 320 43.91 -4.91 35.31
N ARG A 321 43.07 -5.67 34.64
CA ARG A 321 43.28 -7.12 34.41
C ARG A 321 44.47 -7.40 33.50
N TRP A 322 44.74 -6.51 32.54
CA TRP A 322 45.93 -6.62 31.70
C TRP A 322 47.20 -6.31 32.47
N GLN A 323 47.19 -5.30 33.35
CA GLN A 323 48.33 -4.99 34.23
C GLN A 323 48.62 -6.16 35.17
N ASP A 324 47.61 -6.81 35.71
CA ASP A 324 47.75 -8.04 36.50
C ASP A 324 48.35 -9.19 35.68
N PHE A 325 47.97 -9.32 34.39
CA PHE A 325 48.51 -10.35 33.50
C PHE A 325 49.97 -10.09 33.14
N VAL A 326 50.35 -8.86 32.83
CA VAL A 326 51.72 -8.49 32.39
C VAL A 326 52.66 -8.40 33.57
N GLY A 327 52.14 -8.20 34.77
CA GLY A 327 52.91 -7.98 36.00
C GLY A 327 53.63 -6.65 36.03
N THR A 328 53.99 -6.18 37.23
CA THR A 328 54.68 -4.92 37.44
C THR A 328 56.18 -5.04 37.10
N GLY A 329 56.52 -4.85 35.80
CA GLY A 329 57.90 -4.66 35.38
C GLY A 329 58.85 -5.86 35.45
N GLU A 330 58.52 -6.93 36.15
CA GLU A 330 59.31 -8.18 36.22
C GLU A 330 59.23 -8.99 34.94
N PHE A 331 58.10 -8.90 34.21
CA PHE A 331 57.89 -9.55 32.92
C PHE A 331 58.88 -9.07 31.85
N PHE A 332 59.18 -7.75 31.83
CA PHE A 332 60.16 -7.18 30.88
C PHE A 332 61.59 -7.54 31.23
N ARG A 333 61.92 -7.55 32.49
CA ARG A 333 63.25 -7.95 32.93
C ARG A 333 63.54 -9.43 32.68
N ALA A 334 62.54 -10.27 32.77
CA ALA A 334 62.64 -11.69 32.47
C ALA A 334 62.73 -11.97 30.94
N MET A 335 62.08 -11.14 30.12
CA MET A 335 62.15 -11.24 28.64
C MET A 335 63.51 -10.83 28.09
N GLU A 336 64.18 -9.85 28.69
CA GLU A 336 65.52 -9.44 28.31
C GLU A 336 66.64 -10.40 28.74
N GLN A 337 66.45 -11.12 29.85
CA GLN A 337 67.53 -11.86 30.49
C GLN A 337 67.59 -13.36 30.26
N ASN A 338 66.55 -14.09 29.91
CA ASN A 338 66.64 -15.52 29.52
C ASN A 338 65.28 -16.21 29.24
N ILE A 339 65.13 -16.72 28.04
CA ILE A 339 63.99 -17.48 27.53
C ILE A 339 63.82 -18.86 28.23
N GLY A 340 64.86 -19.40 28.83
CA GLY A 340 64.88 -20.77 29.35
C GLY A 340 64.29 -20.97 30.74
N ARG A 341 64.33 -19.98 31.63
CA ARG A 341 63.87 -20.09 33.03
C ARG A 341 62.40 -19.70 33.28
N PHE A 342 61.77 -19.12 32.26
CA PHE A 342 60.38 -18.65 32.30
C PHE A 342 59.37 -19.80 32.26
N ARG A 343 59.69 -20.86 31.51
CA ARG A 343 58.82 -22.04 31.31
C ARG A 343 58.46 -22.76 32.61
N ASP A 344 59.40 -22.88 33.54
CA ASP A 344 59.18 -23.67 34.76
C ASP A 344 58.43 -22.91 35.87
N ARG A 345 58.41 -21.58 35.82
CA ARG A 345 57.69 -20.74 36.77
C ARG A 345 56.22 -20.49 36.35
N VAL A 346 55.96 -20.35 35.08
CA VAL A 346 54.60 -20.18 34.55
C VAL A 346 53.76 -21.43 34.76
N GLY A 347 54.33 -22.62 34.62
CA GLY A 347 53.63 -23.89 34.86
C GLY A 347 53.21 -24.18 36.29
N ALA A 348 53.79 -23.50 37.28
CA ALA A 348 53.47 -23.68 38.70
C ALA A 348 52.39 -22.72 39.22
N PHE A 349 52.15 -21.62 38.55
CA PHE A 349 51.22 -20.57 38.97
C PHE A 349 49.74 -20.84 38.63
N PHE A 350 49.47 -21.76 37.68
CA PHE A 350 48.14 -21.94 37.08
C PHE A 350 47.40 -23.23 37.53
N ARG A 351 47.45 -23.63 38.78
CA ARG A 351 46.62 -24.73 39.26
C ARG A 351 45.39 -24.22 40.02
N GLY A 352 44.27 -23.98 39.27
CA GLY A 352 42.96 -23.88 39.88
C GLY A 352 42.16 -22.59 39.68
N GLU A 353 42.70 -21.54 39.10
CA GLU A 353 41.94 -20.33 38.74
C GLU A 353 41.99 -20.08 37.23
N PRO A 354 40.96 -19.39 36.64
CA PRO A 354 41.02 -18.96 35.23
C PRO A 354 42.31 -18.18 34.99
N THR A 355 43.05 -18.52 33.94
CA THR A 355 44.30 -17.86 33.61
C THR A 355 44.06 -16.35 33.47
N PRO A 356 44.97 -15.47 33.95
CA PRO A 356 44.80 -14.01 33.82
C PRO A 356 44.49 -13.55 32.38
N ALA A 357 44.97 -14.23 31.35
CA ALA A 357 44.63 -13.99 29.96
C ALA A 357 43.11 -14.17 29.68
N VAL A 358 42.49 -15.20 30.25
CA VAL A 358 41.03 -15.46 30.10
C VAL A 358 40.22 -14.32 30.77
N ARG A 359 40.69 -13.78 31.89
CA ARG A 359 40.02 -12.63 32.54
C ARG A 359 40.07 -11.35 31.70
N VAL A 360 41.15 -11.12 30.97
CA VAL A 360 41.28 -9.99 30.03
C VAL A 360 40.33 -10.18 28.85
N GLU A 361 40.30 -11.37 28.26
CA GLU A 361 39.40 -11.72 27.16
C GLU A 361 37.91 -11.50 27.55
N THR A 362 37.49 -11.98 28.72
CA THR A 362 36.13 -11.78 29.24
C THR A 362 35.78 -10.31 29.45
N ALA A 363 36.72 -9.50 29.95
CA ALA A 363 36.46 -8.07 30.17
C ALA A 363 36.30 -7.31 28.86
N ILE A 364 37.11 -7.64 27.85
CA ILE A 364 36.96 -7.08 26.50
C ILE A 364 35.64 -7.53 25.87
N GLU A 365 35.29 -8.81 25.98
CA GLU A 365 34.02 -9.37 25.48
C GLU A 365 32.83 -8.59 26.08
N THR A 366 32.78 -8.42 27.41
CA THR A 366 31.71 -7.69 28.10
C THR A 366 31.61 -6.23 27.66
N GLY A 367 32.76 -5.55 27.53
CA GLY A 367 32.81 -4.14 27.11
C GLY A 367 32.35 -3.98 25.63
N LEU A 368 32.80 -4.85 24.74
CA LEU A 368 32.41 -4.82 23.34
C LEU A 368 30.92 -5.16 23.15
N GLN A 369 30.44 -6.16 23.89
CA GLN A 369 29.03 -6.53 23.90
C GLN A 369 28.15 -5.34 24.33
N ALA A 370 28.50 -4.66 25.40
CA ALA A 370 27.75 -3.49 25.88
C ALA A 370 27.69 -2.39 24.80
N VAL A 371 28.81 -2.04 24.19
CA VAL A 371 28.86 -1.01 23.13
C VAL A 371 27.98 -1.39 21.94
N ILE A 372 28.05 -2.64 21.48
CA ILE A 372 27.25 -3.08 20.31
C ILE A 372 25.75 -3.04 20.64
N ILE A 373 25.35 -3.48 21.84
CA ILE A 373 23.95 -3.49 22.25
C ILE A 373 23.43 -2.06 22.43
N ASP A 374 24.19 -1.18 23.08
CA ASP A 374 23.80 0.21 23.31
C ASP A 374 23.65 0.97 21.98
N GLU A 375 24.59 0.80 21.05
CA GLU A 375 24.51 1.47 19.75
C GLU A 375 23.38 0.92 18.86
N ALA A 376 23.09 -0.39 18.94
CA ALA A 376 21.95 -0.99 18.26
C ALA A 376 20.62 -0.49 18.86
N ALA A 377 20.53 -0.39 20.19
CA ALA A 377 19.35 0.16 20.87
C ALA A 377 19.12 1.63 20.49
N ASN A 378 20.18 2.45 20.50
CA ASN A 378 20.11 3.84 20.07
C ASN A 378 19.65 3.97 18.60
N ALA A 379 20.13 3.09 17.71
CA ALA A 379 19.70 3.09 16.30
C ALA A 379 18.22 2.68 16.16
N ALA A 380 17.77 1.72 16.95
CA ALA A 380 16.37 1.29 16.98
C ALA A 380 15.46 2.41 17.48
N GLU A 381 15.82 3.06 18.61
CA GLU A 381 15.08 4.18 19.18
C GLU A 381 15.00 5.36 18.22
N ASP A 382 16.11 5.76 17.61
CA ASP A 382 16.19 6.87 16.65
C ASP A 382 15.32 6.59 15.42
N THR A 383 15.33 5.35 14.91
CA THR A 383 14.50 4.91 13.79
C THR A 383 13.02 4.93 14.18
N ASP A 384 12.64 4.34 15.32
CA ASP A 384 11.25 4.30 15.80
C ASP A 384 10.70 5.71 16.01
N GLN A 385 11.46 6.62 16.61
CA GLN A 385 11.06 8.02 16.81
C GLN A 385 10.83 8.75 15.48
N ARG A 386 11.73 8.60 14.50
CA ARG A 386 11.57 9.20 13.18
C ARG A 386 10.34 8.65 12.47
N TRP A 387 10.14 7.34 12.48
CA TRP A 387 8.97 6.71 11.90
C TRP A 387 7.67 7.14 12.60
N ARG A 388 7.65 7.28 13.92
CA ARG A 388 6.48 7.81 14.65
C ARG A 388 6.21 9.29 14.38
N SER A 389 7.19 10.06 13.99
CA SER A 389 7.00 11.46 13.58
C SER A 389 6.35 11.57 12.20
N ASP A 390 6.53 10.56 11.33
CA ASP A 390 5.96 10.49 9.99
C ASP A 390 4.58 9.80 9.98
N PRO A 391 3.57 10.31 9.22
CA PRO A 391 2.25 9.69 9.14
C PRO A 391 2.26 8.26 8.60
N ALA A 392 3.07 7.98 7.56
CA ALA A 392 3.18 6.64 6.97
C ALA A 392 3.91 5.69 7.93
N GLY A 393 4.97 6.16 8.58
CA GLY A 393 5.70 5.41 9.60
C GLY A 393 4.82 5.03 10.78
N ARG A 394 4.00 5.96 11.30
CA ARG A 394 3.02 5.65 12.35
C ARG A 394 2.04 4.56 11.95
N GLN A 395 1.58 4.60 10.71
CA GLN A 395 0.64 3.59 10.21
C GLN A 395 1.29 2.21 10.09
N LEU A 396 2.56 2.15 9.68
CA LEU A 396 3.32 0.91 9.53
C LEU A 396 3.69 0.29 10.88
N LEU A 397 4.07 1.11 11.86
CA LEU A 397 4.37 0.65 13.22
C LEU A 397 3.10 0.24 13.97
N GLY A 398 2.01 0.96 13.79
CA GLY A 398 0.77 0.72 14.54
C GLY A 398 1.00 0.80 16.04
N THR A 399 0.68 -0.29 16.74
CA THR A 399 0.88 -0.44 18.19
C THR A 399 2.20 -1.12 18.56
N ASP A 400 2.97 -1.58 17.57
CA ASP A 400 4.22 -2.30 17.80
C ASP A 400 5.31 -1.34 18.28
N ASP A 401 6.09 -1.79 19.26
CA ASP A 401 7.24 -1.08 19.78
C ASP A 401 8.53 -1.71 19.23
N LEU A 402 9.23 -0.96 18.39
CA LEU A 402 10.51 -1.34 17.81
C LEU A 402 11.68 -0.50 18.36
N SER A 403 11.44 0.32 19.38
CA SER A 403 12.43 1.25 19.95
C SER A 403 13.62 0.57 20.63
N GLY A 404 13.49 -0.71 21.01
CA GLY A 404 14.56 -1.52 21.57
C GLY A 404 15.14 -2.52 20.58
N THR A 405 16.19 -3.23 20.98
CA THR A 405 16.74 -4.36 20.23
C THR A 405 15.77 -5.56 20.24
N SER A 406 15.92 -6.47 19.27
CA SER A 406 15.10 -7.69 19.17
C SER A 406 15.38 -8.65 20.32
N ASP A 407 14.40 -9.50 20.62
CA ASP A 407 14.58 -10.61 21.55
C ASP A 407 15.72 -11.52 21.06
N GLY A 408 16.67 -11.82 21.97
CA GLY A 408 17.83 -12.63 21.64
C GLY A 408 19.00 -11.89 20.95
N PHE A 409 18.89 -10.57 20.70
CA PHE A 409 19.98 -9.82 20.08
C PHE A 409 21.26 -9.85 20.93
N ALA A 410 21.15 -9.73 22.24
CA ALA A 410 22.28 -9.78 23.16
C ALA A 410 23.01 -11.15 23.10
N GLU A 411 22.28 -12.23 22.98
CA GLU A 411 22.83 -13.60 22.82
C GLU A 411 23.53 -13.75 21.47
N ASN A 412 22.97 -13.19 20.39
CA ASN A 412 23.59 -13.18 19.07
C ASN A 412 24.89 -12.37 19.08
N VAL A 413 24.91 -11.21 19.71
CA VAL A 413 26.13 -10.39 19.87
C VAL A 413 27.20 -11.18 20.63
N ALA A 414 26.84 -11.82 21.74
CA ALA A 414 27.78 -12.63 22.51
C ALA A 414 28.31 -13.83 21.68
N ALA A 415 27.47 -14.46 20.88
CA ALA A 415 27.88 -15.55 20.00
C ALA A 415 28.86 -15.07 18.91
N GLU A 416 28.57 -13.94 18.27
CA GLU A 416 29.44 -13.37 17.22
C GLU A 416 30.79 -12.88 17.79
N ILE A 417 30.82 -12.32 19.00
CA ILE A 417 32.07 -11.94 19.66
C ILE A 417 32.92 -13.20 19.94
N ARG A 418 32.33 -14.28 20.48
CA ARG A 418 33.05 -15.53 20.69
C ARG A 418 33.56 -16.15 19.37
N ALA A 419 32.74 -16.09 18.31
CA ALA A 419 33.18 -16.53 16.99
C ALA A 419 34.35 -15.70 16.47
N TRP A 420 34.33 -14.38 16.67
CA TRP A 420 35.44 -13.49 16.34
C TRP A 420 36.71 -13.84 17.14
N GLN A 421 36.61 -14.07 18.44
CA GLN A 421 37.71 -14.53 19.27
C GLN A 421 38.30 -15.86 18.73
N GLY A 422 37.44 -16.79 18.31
CA GLY A 422 37.85 -18.04 17.65
C GLY A 422 38.64 -17.77 16.35
N SER A 423 38.20 -16.80 15.54
CA SER A 423 38.91 -16.38 14.31
C SER A 423 40.30 -15.83 14.62
N LEU A 424 40.42 -15.03 15.70
CA LEU A 424 41.73 -14.49 16.15
C LEU A 424 42.70 -15.62 16.51
N MET A 425 42.23 -16.64 17.24
CA MET A 425 43.05 -17.77 17.61
C MET A 425 43.52 -18.56 16.36
N GLU A 426 42.68 -18.68 15.36
CA GLU A 426 43.03 -19.35 14.10
C GLU A 426 44.03 -18.52 13.27
N LEU A 427 43.87 -17.18 13.22
CA LEU A 427 44.83 -16.28 12.59
C LEU A 427 46.24 -16.41 13.22
N ILE A 428 46.29 -16.41 14.54
CA ILE A 428 47.51 -16.60 15.32
C ILE A 428 48.14 -17.98 15.01
N ARG A 429 47.32 -19.04 14.98
CA ARG A 429 47.79 -20.39 14.71
C ARG A 429 48.35 -20.53 13.30
N THR A 430 47.72 -19.92 12.32
CA THR A 430 48.12 -19.95 10.90
C THR A 430 49.44 -19.22 10.70
N GLU A 431 49.59 -18.01 11.24
CA GLU A 431 50.83 -17.22 11.14
C GLU A 431 51.98 -17.89 11.92
N GLY A 432 51.67 -18.62 13.00
CA GLY A 432 52.64 -19.31 13.84
C GLY A 432 53.23 -20.61 13.25
N GLN A 433 52.76 -21.12 12.11
CA GLN A 433 53.22 -22.38 11.50
C GLN A 433 54.63 -22.33 10.88
N GLY A 434 55.29 -21.17 10.88
CA GLY A 434 56.66 -21.00 10.38
C GLY A 434 57.73 -21.59 11.33
N LYS A 435 58.72 -22.29 10.76
CA LYS A 435 59.73 -23.13 11.47
C LYS A 435 60.56 -22.46 12.57
N ARG A 436 60.66 -21.14 12.65
CA ARG A 436 61.40 -20.41 13.69
C ARG A 436 60.54 -19.92 14.87
N THR A 437 59.27 -19.95 14.71
CA THR A 437 58.29 -19.37 15.66
C THR A 437 57.79 -20.40 16.68
N GLN A 438 57.84 -21.70 16.40
CA GLN A 438 57.25 -22.78 17.24
C GLN A 438 57.80 -22.81 18.69
N ALA A 439 59.09 -22.61 18.89
CA ALA A 439 59.70 -22.64 20.23
C ALA A 439 59.31 -21.44 21.10
N ARG A 440 59.09 -20.25 20.48
CA ARG A 440 58.63 -19.03 21.17
C ARG A 440 57.12 -19.08 21.44
N TRP A 441 56.36 -19.73 20.54
CA TRP A 441 54.93 -19.88 20.61
C TRP A 441 54.48 -20.67 21.84
N LEU A 442 55.18 -21.76 22.16
CA LEU A 442 54.91 -22.63 23.30
C LEU A 442 55.16 -21.96 24.65
N SER A 443 55.91 -20.84 24.70
CA SER A 443 56.25 -20.15 25.93
C SER A 443 55.14 -19.24 26.47
N PHE A 444 54.33 -18.66 25.59
CA PHE A 444 53.31 -17.66 25.98
C PHE A 444 51.88 -18.23 26.02
N GLY A 445 51.65 -19.40 25.46
CA GLY A 445 50.32 -19.96 25.32
C GLY A 445 49.47 -19.20 24.29
N ILE A 446 48.57 -19.92 23.62
CA ILE A 446 47.76 -19.36 22.54
C ILE A 446 46.80 -18.27 23.06
N ASN A 447 46.29 -18.41 24.27
CA ASN A 447 45.36 -17.45 24.88
C ASN A 447 46.07 -16.11 25.24
N GLY A 448 47.32 -16.16 25.67
CA GLY A 448 48.07 -14.93 25.94
C GLY A 448 48.34 -14.12 24.70
N LEU A 449 48.65 -14.79 23.56
CA LEU A 449 48.81 -14.14 22.24
C LEU A 449 47.47 -13.60 21.73
N GLY A 450 46.35 -14.32 21.98
CA GLY A 450 45.01 -13.86 21.64
C GLY A 450 44.60 -12.58 22.33
N ALA A 451 44.78 -12.56 23.64
CA ALA A 451 44.56 -11.33 24.46
C ALA A 451 45.43 -10.16 23.98
N ALA A 452 46.74 -10.42 23.69
CA ALA A 452 47.61 -9.41 23.15
C ALA A 452 47.16 -8.89 21.78
N LEU A 453 46.70 -9.77 20.88
CA LEU A 453 46.17 -9.36 19.59
C LEU A 453 44.90 -8.52 19.73
N MET A 454 43.97 -8.90 20.61
CA MET A 454 42.77 -8.07 20.90
C MET A 454 43.14 -6.68 21.38
N ILE A 455 44.10 -6.56 22.26
CA ILE A 455 44.59 -5.26 22.74
C ILE A 455 45.20 -4.45 21.58
N VAL A 456 45.99 -5.07 20.74
CA VAL A 456 46.57 -4.39 19.55
C VAL A 456 45.47 -3.97 18.57
N VAL A 457 44.44 -4.79 18.33
CA VAL A 457 43.31 -4.44 17.49
C VAL A 457 42.61 -3.18 17.98
N PHE A 458 42.39 -3.05 19.29
CA PHE A 458 41.72 -1.89 19.90
C PHE A 458 42.63 -0.71 20.22
N SER A 459 43.95 -0.85 20.10
CA SER A 459 44.90 0.21 20.39
C SER A 459 45.58 0.81 19.18
N MET A 460 45.61 0.12 18.05
CA MET A 460 46.21 0.63 16.80
C MET A 460 45.30 1.67 16.15
N THR A 461 45.10 2.79 16.80
CA THR A 461 44.46 3.95 16.20
C THR A 461 45.49 4.74 15.41
N ALA A 462 45.09 5.20 14.26
CA ALA A 462 45.76 6.10 13.38
C ALA A 462 46.64 7.15 14.11
N GLY A 463 47.95 7.08 13.90
CA GLY A 463 48.83 8.24 14.01
C GLY A 463 48.96 8.86 15.41
N LEU A 464 49.03 8.11 16.48
CA LEU A 464 49.53 8.61 17.73
C LEU A 464 51.04 8.88 17.62
N THR A 465 51.37 10.04 17.07
CA THR A 465 52.65 10.66 17.24
C THR A 465 52.84 11.01 18.73
N GLY A 466 53.45 10.14 19.43
CA GLY A 466 54.44 10.33 20.53
C GLY A 466 54.12 11.19 21.75
N LEU A 467 53.03 11.90 21.94
CA LEU A 467 52.91 12.90 23.03
C LEU A 467 51.62 12.83 23.86
N GLU A 468 50.64 11.98 23.55
CA GLU A 468 49.44 11.79 24.42
C GLU A 468 49.33 10.38 25.02
N ILE A 469 50.46 9.79 25.33
CA ILE A 469 50.54 8.49 25.99
C ILE A 469 50.30 8.71 27.48
N GLY A 470 49.02 8.93 27.83
CA GLY A 470 48.52 8.65 29.17
C GLY A 470 48.54 7.13 29.42
N VAL A 471 48.28 6.69 30.62
CA VAL A 471 48.37 5.31 31.16
C VAL A 471 47.87 4.18 30.25
N ALA A 472 46.95 4.45 29.33
CA ALA A 472 46.46 3.49 28.32
C ALA A 472 47.50 3.15 27.20
N GLY A 473 48.40 4.07 26.86
CA GLY A 473 49.42 3.85 25.83
C GLY A 473 50.50 2.83 26.23
N GLY A 474 50.83 2.72 27.50
CA GLY A 474 51.77 1.73 27.98
C GLY A 474 51.33 0.28 27.77
N THR A 475 50.05 0.02 27.94
CA THR A 475 49.44 -1.31 27.84
C THR A 475 49.44 -1.86 26.42
N ALA A 476 49.11 -1.00 25.46
CA ALA A 476 49.09 -1.33 24.05
C ALA A 476 50.49 -1.61 23.49
N VAL A 477 51.49 -0.80 23.90
CA VAL A 477 52.89 -0.99 23.54
C VAL A 477 53.43 -2.35 23.98
N VAL A 478 52.99 -2.82 25.16
CA VAL A 478 53.41 -4.14 25.67
C VAL A 478 52.83 -5.27 24.82
N GLY A 479 51.54 -5.25 24.51
CA GLY A 479 50.87 -6.22 23.66
C GLY A 479 51.48 -6.27 22.25
N GLN A 480 51.73 -5.09 21.69
CA GLN A 480 52.37 -4.95 20.37
C GLN A 480 53.81 -5.53 20.35
N ARG A 481 54.64 -5.15 21.34
CA ARG A 481 56.01 -5.67 21.44
C ARG A 481 56.05 -7.17 21.68
N LEU A 482 55.10 -7.72 22.42
CA LEU A 482 54.98 -9.16 22.64
C LEU A 482 54.70 -9.88 21.28
N LEU A 483 53.75 -9.39 20.54
CA LEU A 483 53.43 -9.97 19.20
C LEU A 483 54.53 -9.78 18.20
N GLU A 484 55.15 -8.58 18.18
CA GLU A 484 56.30 -8.29 17.29
C GLU A 484 57.52 -9.19 17.55
N ALA A 485 57.76 -9.50 18.82
CA ALA A 485 58.83 -10.43 19.21
C ALA A 485 58.59 -11.86 18.73
N VAL A 486 57.31 -12.25 18.57
CA VAL A 486 56.91 -13.58 18.13
C VAL A 486 56.77 -13.66 16.61
N PHE A 487 56.09 -12.71 15.98
CA PHE A 487 55.66 -12.77 14.58
C PHE A 487 56.41 -11.78 13.66
N GLY A 488 57.03 -10.74 14.22
CA GLY A 488 57.58 -9.61 13.48
C GLY A 488 56.54 -8.50 13.22
N GLU A 489 57.02 -7.27 13.03
CA GLU A 489 56.18 -6.07 12.91
C GLU A 489 55.16 -6.14 11.77
N ASP A 490 55.60 -6.57 10.56
CA ASP A 490 54.70 -6.64 9.40
C ASP A 490 53.58 -7.69 9.57
N ALA A 491 53.87 -8.82 10.22
CA ALA A 491 52.88 -9.83 10.48
C ALA A 491 51.83 -9.35 11.51
N VAL A 492 52.27 -8.66 12.56
CA VAL A 492 51.37 -8.08 13.58
C VAL A 492 50.44 -7.06 12.96
N ARG A 493 50.94 -6.21 12.07
CA ARG A 493 50.15 -5.22 11.36
C ARG A 493 49.07 -5.87 10.50
N ARG A 494 49.44 -6.91 9.72
CA ARG A 494 48.46 -7.69 8.92
C ARG A 494 47.43 -8.39 9.79
N LEU A 495 47.85 -9.07 10.86
CA LEU A 495 46.94 -9.75 11.79
C LEU A 495 45.92 -8.80 12.42
N ALA A 496 46.39 -7.64 12.90
CA ALA A 496 45.52 -6.63 13.50
C ALA A 496 44.52 -6.03 12.49
N GLN A 497 44.97 -5.82 11.26
CA GLN A 497 44.10 -5.33 10.18
C GLN A 497 43.00 -6.36 9.85
N THR A 498 43.39 -7.63 9.59
CA THR A 498 42.44 -8.71 9.28
C THR A 498 41.45 -8.92 10.41
N ALA A 499 41.91 -8.90 11.65
CA ALA A 499 41.06 -9.05 12.84
C ALA A 499 40.03 -7.91 12.96
N ARG A 500 40.44 -6.69 12.63
CA ARG A 500 39.55 -5.52 12.64
C ARG A 500 38.52 -5.57 11.52
N GLU A 501 38.92 -5.97 10.32
CA GLU A 501 38.01 -6.15 9.18
C GLU A 501 36.96 -7.23 9.47
N ASP A 502 37.36 -8.36 10.09
CA ASP A 502 36.43 -9.41 10.52
C ASP A 502 35.43 -8.91 11.57
N LEU A 503 35.92 -8.16 12.60
CA LEU A 503 35.03 -7.56 13.60
C LEU A 503 34.03 -6.60 12.95
N HIS A 504 34.50 -5.72 12.08
CA HIS A 504 33.65 -4.79 11.35
C HIS A 504 32.56 -5.51 10.57
N ALA A 505 32.92 -6.52 9.78
CA ALA A 505 31.97 -7.28 8.99
C ALA A 505 30.92 -8.01 9.86
N ARG A 506 31.30 -8.46 11.07
CA ARG A 506 30.38 -9.08 12.02
C ARG A 506 29.42 -8.06 12.64
N CYS A 507 29.92 -6.93 13.10
CA CYS A 507 29.09 -5.84 13.62
C CYS A 507 28.12 -5.34 12.55
N GLN A 508 28.59 -5.17 11.32
CA GLN A 508 27.73 -4.76 10.21
C GLN A 508 26.60 -5.75 9.98
N ARG A 509 26.86 -7.06 9.90
CA ARG A 509 25.82 -8.08 9.73
C ARG A 509 24.80 -8.08 10.87
N LEU A 510 25.30 -8.02 12.14
CA LEU A 510 24.40 -7.96 13.32
C LEU A 510 23.42 -6.77 13.24
N LEU A 511 23.92 -5.60 12.85
CA LEU A 511 23.09 -4.40 12.77
C LEU A 511 22.21 -4.39 11.50
N GLU A 512 22.68 -4.98 10.40
CA GLU A 512 21.84 -5.19 9.20
C GLU A 512 20.67 -6.13 9.48
N ASP A 513 20.89 -7.22 10.22
CA ASP A 513 19.83 -8.15 10.63
C ASP A 513 18.82 -7.44 11.55
N GLU A 514 19.28 -6.63 12.49
CA GLU A 514 18.42 -5.85 13.38
C GLU A 514 17.62 -4.78 12.61
N GLN A 515 18.24 -4.11 11.64
CA GLN A 515 17.59 -3.15 10.74
C GLN A 515 16.44 -3.77 9.94
N GLN A 516 16.54 -5.05 9.56
CA GLN A 516 15.52 -5.74 8.78
C GLN A 516 14.14 -5.75 9.47
N ARG A 517 14.07 -5.60 10.79
CA ARG A 517 12.80 -5.46 11.53
C ARG A 517 11.98 -4.27 11.04
N PHE A 518 12.64 -3.17 10.70
CA PHE A 518 12.02 -2.00 10.10
C PHE A 518 11.77 -2.18 8.61
N LEU A 519 12.79 -2.60 7.86
CA LEU A 519 12.69 -2.72 6.41
C LEU A 519 11.64 -3.75 5.97
N ALA A 520 11.43 -4.81 6.73
CA ALA A 520 10.38 -5.80 6.47
C ALA A 520 8.96 -5.22 6.56
N ARG A 521 8.77 -4.08 7.24
CA ARG A 521 7.48 -3.37 7.29
C ARG A 521 7.18 -2.57 6.03
N LEU A 522 8.20 -2.28 5.23
CA LEU A 522 8.12 -1.49 4.00
C LEU A 522 7.79 -2.35 2.76
N ASP A 523 7.37 -3.61 2.95
CA ASP A 523 7.11 -4.49 1.81
C ASP A 523 5.98 -3.96 0.92
N VAL A 524 6.38 -3.15 -0.06
CA VAL A 524 5.56 -2.63 -1.17
C VAL A 524 5.76 -3.52 -2.41
N SER A 525 6.47 -4.64 -2.26
CA SER A 525 6.83 -5.55 -3.35
C SER A 525 5.60 -6.34 -3.81
N GLY A 526 5.06 -5.96 -4.94
CA GLY A 526 3.91 -6.61 -5.59
C GLY A 526 3.02 -5.64 -6.36
N GLY A 527 3.22 -4.34 -6.21
CA GLY A 527 2.47 -3.32 -6.93
C GLY A 527 3.02 -3.01 -8.32
N VAL A 528 2.15 -2.53 -9.21
CA VAL A 528 2.57 -1.99 -10.52
C VAL A 528 3.36 -0.70 -10.28
N PRO A 529 4.55 -0.52 -10.87
CA PRO A 529 5.31 0.72 -10.70
C PRO A 529 4.53 1.97 -11.12
N PRO A 530 4.66 3.11 -10.41
CA PRO A 530 3.94 4.35 -10.73
C PRO A 530 4.12 4.79 -12.19
N ALA A 531 5.33 4.67 -12.71
CA ALA A 531 5.64 5.04 -14.11
C ALA A 531 4.89 4.18 -15.15
N VAL A 532 4.57 2.92 -14.84
CA VAL A 532 3.78 2.04 -15.70
C VAL A 532 2.32 2.46 -15.68
N LEU A 533 1.78 2.78 -14.50
CA LEU A 533 0.42 3.30 -14.35
C LEU A 533 0.25 4.64 -15.07
N ALA A 534 1.20 5.55 -14.91
CA ALA A 534 1.19 6.85 -15.60
C ALA A 534 1.23 6.69 -17.13
N ARG A 535 1.98 5.73 -17.66
CA ARG A 535 1.98 5.40 -19.10
C ARG A 535 0.62 4.90 -19.53
N HIS A 536 0.00 3.96 -18.81
CA HIS A 536 -1.35 3.48 -19.13
C HIS A 536 -2.39 4.60 -19.06
N ALA A 537 -2.27 5.54 -18.13
CA ALA A 537 -3.14 6.72 -18.08
C ALA A 537 -2.98 7.59 -19.33
N ALA A 538 -1.76 7.79 -19.82
CA ALA A 538 -1.49 8.54 -21.04
C ALA A 538 -2.01 7.81 -22.28
N ASP A 539 -1.84 6.50 -22.37
CA ASP A 539 -2.35 5.67 -23.46
C ASP A 539 -3.89 5.73 -23.55
N LEU A 540 -4.58 5.63 -22.40
CA LEU A 540 -6.05 5.76 -22.34
C LEU A 540 -6.52 7.12 -22.83
N ARG A 541 -5.85 8.22 -22.45
CA ARG A 541 -6.17 9.57 -22.94
C ARG A 541 -5.91 9.71 -24.44
N GLY A 542 -4.83 9.11 -24.93
CA GLY A 542 -4.51 9.08 -26.36
C GLY A 542 -5.56 8.34 -27.19
N LEU A 543 -6.01 7.18 -26.72
CA LEU A 543 -7.10 6.42 -27.34
C LEU A 543 -8.40 7.22 -27.40
N ALA A 544 -8.78 7.89 -26.31
CA ALA A 544 -9.98 8.72 -26.26
C ALA A 544 -9.93 9.96 -27.15
N ALA A 545 -8.74 10.43 -27.52
CA ALA A 545 -8.56 11.59 -28.42
C ALA A 545 -8.53 11.19 -29.91
N SER A 546 -8.20 9.93 -30.23
CA SER A 546 -8.03 9.44 -31.61
C SER A 546 -9.27 8.75 -32.17
N ALA A 547 -10.27 8.43 -31.36
CA ALA A 547 -11.52 7.77 -31.71
C ALA A 547 -12.70 8.74 -31.79
#